data_d5c585be22efcdc7a7cf7c50130f4162
#
_entry.id   d5c585be22efcdc7a7cf7c50130f4162
#
_cell.length_a   1.000
_cell.length_b   1.000
_cell.length_c   1.000
_cell.angle_alpha   90.00
_cell.angle_beta   90.00
_cell.angle_gamma   90.00
#
_symmetry.space_group_name_H-M   'P 1'
#
loop_
_entity.id
_entity.type
_entity.pdbx_description
1 polymer ?
#
loop_
_entity_poly.entity_id
_entity_poly.type
_entity_poly.pdbx_seq_one_letter_code
_entity_poly.pdbx_strand_id
1 'polypeptide(L)'
;MKILVVTNLYPPHHFGGYELGCRDVVEKLRARGHTVRVLTSAFRHDDRPLVETDVERSLQFAAAGPLPGQRAECGKLVRAARRFSPDVVYFWNQAGLCRWLPVAARWRGCRTAFFLSDTNFVSWRVGAFLVRFAGKNHDSLTPSDGERVAGRPGEGQGLISKLIQFWFGNTFLVRGWPVIQNQPCHFASDFLRHLAQKNGIRIAEKNSTIAHWGIDLSQFTAAPRDRWPVTRLLYVGQMIPQKGVHTAIAAFAALAQEPAFETLTFTLAGGGMHPDYEKKLRALPAELGVAGRVQFLGRVPRAELARVYAEHDVLVFPSEWDEPFAITPLEAMASGLAVVGTTTGGSGEVFRNRETAMTFRAGDAADGARAIRELCGDRELFETIRRNGRREVHEKHTLDAMMDKIEGSLKLLKC
;
A
#
# COMPACT_ATOMS: atom_id res chain seq x y z
N MET A 1 -13.25 7.62 22.51
CA MET A 1 -13.98 6.43 22.01
C MET A 1 -13.19 5.17 22.33
N LYS A 2 -13.88 4.03 22.46
CA LYS A 2 -13.28 2.71 22.49
C LYS A 2 -13.25 2.14 21.07
N ILE A 3 -12.07 1.88 20.52
CA ILE A 3 -11.90 1.44 19.13
C ILE A 3 -11.22 0.07 19.15
N LEU A 4 -11.85 -0.94 18.55
CA LEU A 4 -11.23 -2.24 18.30
C LEU A 4 -10.72 -2.27 16.85
N VAL A 5 -9.41 -2.15 16.68
CA VAL A 5 -8.76 -2.28 15.37
C VAL A 5 -8.58 -3.75 15.04
N VAL A 6 -8.95 -4.16 13.81
CA VAL A 6 -8.77 -5.52 13.31
C VAL A 6 -7.89 -5.47 12.07
N THR A 7 -6.75 -6.12 12.11
CA THR A 7 -5.77 -6.14 11.00
C THR A 7 -5.13 -7.52 10.85
N ASN A 8 -4.66 -7.84 9.65
CA ASN A 8 -4.03 -9.13 9.37
C ASN A 8 -2.71 -9.31 10.13
N LEU A 9 -1.82 -8.32 10.05
CA LEU A 9 -0.56 -8.28 10.76
C LEU A 9 -0.44 -6.95 11.52
N TYR A 10 0.37 -6.98 12.57
CA TYR A 10 0.68 -5.81 13.38
C TYR A 10 2.12 -5.89 13.87
N PRO A 11 2.90 -4.81 13.87
CA PRO A 11 4.29 -4.84 14.32
C PRO A 11 4.47 -5.53 15.68
N PRO A 12 5.59 -6.26 15.87
CA PRO A 12 6.78 -6.29 15.03
C PRO A 12 6.66 -7.16 13.76
N HIS A 13 5.56 -7.89 13.57
CA HIS A 13 5.34 -8.72 12.39
C HIS A 13 4.64 -7.90 11.29
N HIS A 14 5.33 -7.65 10.19
CA HIS A 14 4.81 -6.89 9.05
C HIS A 14 5.50 -7.33 7.75
N PHE A 15 4.82 -7.11 6.63
CA PHE A 15 5.38 -7.29 5.29
C PHE A 15 5.76 -5.95 4.64
N GLY A 16 5.09 -4.87 5.02
CA GLY A 16 5.30 -3.58 4.36
C GLY A 16 4.83 -2.37 5.16
N GLY A 17 4.59 -1.27 4.45
CA GLY A 17 4.23 0.02 5.04
C GLY A 17 2.82 0.07 5.62
N TYR A 18 1.91 -0.81 5.18
CA TYR A 18 0.52 -0.79 5.63
C TYR A 18 0.36 -1.15 7.10
N GLU A 19 1.08 -2.17 7.55
CA GLU A 19 1.06 -2.59 8.94
C GLU A 19 1.75 -1.57 9.85
N LEU A 20 2.84 -0.97 9.37
CA LEU A 20 3.53 0.12 10.07
C LEU A 20 2.61 1.35 10.21
N GLY A 21 1.94 1.75 9.12
CA GLY A 21 0.98 2.84 9.15
C GLY A 21 -0.25 2.55 10.04
N CYS A 22 -0.70 1.30 10.11
CA CYS A 22 -1.73 0.89 11.06
C CYS A 22 -1.30 1.17 12.50
N ARG A 23 -0.05 0.82 12.86
CA ARG A 23 0.51 1.12 14.19
C ARG A 23 0.56 2.62 14.44
N ASP A 24 1.09 3.39 13.48
CA ASP A 24 1.22 4.84 13.61
C ASP A 24 -0.15 5.50 13.87
N VAL A 25 -1.20 5.04 13.17
CA VAL A 25 -2.58 5.51 13.42
C VAL A 25 -3.11 5.06 14.78
N VAL A 26 -2.88 3.82 15.20
CA VAL A 26 -3.29 3.34 16.53
C VAL A 26 -2.63 4.15 17.62
N GLU A 27 -1.33 4.41 17.53
CA GLU A 27 -0.60 5.24 18.51
C GLU A 27 -1.12 6.68 18.53
N LYS A 28 -1.39 7.25 17.35
CA LYS A 28 -1.95 8.60 17.26
C LYS A 28 -3.37 8.70 17.82
N LEU A 29 -4.23 7.69 17.58
CA LEU A 29 -5.55 7.61 18.22
C LEU A 29 -5.43 7.56 19.74
N ARG A 30 -4.50 6.78 20.27
CA ARG A 30 -4.25 6.72 21.72
C ARG A 30 -3.78 8.08 22.26
N ALA A 31 -2.83 8.73 21.57
CA ALA A 31 -2.35 10.07 21.94
C ALA A 31 -3.46 11.13 21.91
N ARG A 32 -4.50 10.94 21.06
CA ARG A 32 -5.69 11.80 20.99
C ARG A 32 -6.79 11.41 22.01
N GLY A 33 -6.49 10.55 22.97
CA GLY A 33 -7.39 10.20 24.07
C GLY A 33 -8.42 9.10 23.77
N HIS A 34 -8.24 8.32 22.69
CA HIS A 34 -9.06 7.14 22.43
C HIS A 34 -8.49 5.91 23.16
N THR A 35 -9.38 5.03 23.62
CA THR A 35 -8.98 3.71 24.13
C THR A 35 -8.97 2.74 22.96
N VAL A 36 -7.79 2.29 22.53
CA VAL A 36 -7.64 1.44 21.34
C VAL A 36 -7.05 0.09 21.69
N ARG A 37 -7.73 -0.99 21.28
CA ARG A 37 -7.22 -2.35 21.29
C ARG A 37 -7.05 -2.85 19.86
N VAL A 38 -6.08 -3.73 19.66
CA VAL A 38 -5.78 -4.36 18.36
C VAL A 38 -6.06 -5.84 18.46
N LEU A 39 -6.80 -6.37 17.51
CA LEU A 39 -6.99 -7.81 17.27
C LEU A 39 -6.30 -8.16 15.94
N THR A 40 -5.30 -9.02 16.00
CA THR A 40 -4.50 -9.38 14.81
C THR A 40 -4.19 -10.88 14.79
N SER A 41 -3.51 -11.32 13.73
CA SER A 41 -3.16 -12.73 13.58
C SER A 41 -2.05 -13.15 14.54
N ALA A 42 -2.02 -14.47 14.82
CA ALA A 42 -0.94 -15.14 15.54
C ALA A 42 0.27 -15.45 14.64
N PHE A 43 0.36 -14.90 13.43
CA PHE A 43 1.46 -15.15 12.50
C PHE A 43 2.82 -14.86 13.14
N ARG A 44 3.70 -15.86 13.18
CA ARG A 44 5.03 -15.81 13.83
C ARG A 44 5.02 -15.46 15.33
N HIS A 45 3.86 -15.54 16.00
CA HIS A 45 3.77 -15.22 17.44
C HIS A 45 4.56 -16.24 18.28
N ASP A 46 4.54 -17.51 17.86
CA ASP A 46 5.25 -18.59 18.58
C ASP A 46 6.77 -18.44 18.49
N ASP A 47 7.29 -17.79 17.42
CA ASP A 47 8.71 -17.51 17.26
C ASP A 47 9.22 -16.46 18.28
N ARG A 48 8.33 -15.53 18.67
CA ARG A 48 8.62 -14.44 19.62
C ARG A 48 7.35 -14.07 20.36
N PRO A 49 7.04 -14.73 21.49
CA PRO A 49 5.88 -14.38 22.29
C PRO A 49 6.04 -12.96 22.84
N LEU A 50 5.03 -12.13 22.62
CA LEU A 50 5.00 -10.74 23.05
C LEU A 50 3.97 -10.58 24.17
N VAL A 51 4.36 -9.96 25.26
CA VAL A 51 3.45 -9.59 26.33
C VAL A 51 2.95 -8.17 26.03
N GLU A 52 1.75 -8.08 25.46
CA GLU A 52 1.10 -6.82 25.10
C GLU A 52 -0.27 -6.74 25.76
N THR A 53 -0.54 -5.63 26.44
CA THR A 53 -1.82 -5.43 27.15
C THR A 53 -2.97 -5.09 26.20
N ASP A 54 -2.66 -4.43 25.09
CA ASP A 54 -3.65 -3.85 24.18
C ASP A 54 -3.63 -4.47 22.78
N VAL A 55 -2.84 -5.53 22.57
CA VAL A 55 -2.77 -6.28 21.30
C VAL A 55 -3.06 -7.75 21.54
N GLU A 56 -4.14 -8.25 20.97
CA GLU A 56 -4.52 -9.66 20.99
C GLU A 56 -4.12 -10.32 19.65
N ARG A 57 -3.14 -11.25 19.70
CA ARG A 57 -2.66 -12.00 18.54
C ARG A 57 -3.28 -13.39 18.55
N SER A 58 -4.50 -13.52 18.04
CA SER A 58 -5.24 -14.77 18.13
C SER A 58 -5.88 -15.21 16.82
N LEU A 59 -6.01 -14.31 15.83
CA LEU A 59 -6.60 -14.65 14.54
C LEU A 59 -5.68 -15.57 13.73
N GLN A 60 -6.28 -16.42 12.90
CA GLN A 60 -5.52 -17.24 11.97
C GLN A 60 -5.22 -16.45 10.69
N PHE A 61 -3.98 -16.52 10.24
CA PHE A 61 -3.52 -15.94 8.97
C PHE A 61 -3.23 -17.06 7.96
N ALA A 62 -3.81 -16.95 6.76
CA ALA A 62 -3.49 -17.82 5.64
C ALA A 62 -2.94 -16.97 4.49
N ALA A 63 -1.70 -17.21 4.13
CA ALA A 63 -1.06 -16.53 3.00
C ALA A 63 -1.75 -16.89 1.66
N ALA A 64 -2.30 -18.12 1.54
CA ALA A 64 -3.06 -18.59 0.39
C ALA A 64 -4.09 -19.64 0.83
N GLY A 65 -5.24 -19.62 0.19
CA GLY A 65 -6.29 -20.63 0.37
C GLY A 65 -7.33 -20.35 1.46
N PRO A 66 -8.32 -21.25 1.60
CA PRO A 66 -9.42 -21.06 2.52
C PRO A 66 -8.99 -21.31 3.97
N LEU A 67 -9.42 -20.42 4.87
CA LEU A 67 -9.25 -20.61 6.30
C LEU A 67 -10.18 -21.73 6.81
N PRO A 68 -9.67 -22.81 7.39
CA PRO A 68 -10.49 -23.75 8.14
C PRO A 68 -11.02 -23.05 9.39
N GLY A 69 -12.24 -23.44 9.84
CA GLY A 69 -12.76 -22.97 11.11
C GLY A 69 -13.26 -21.51 11.16
N GLN A 70 -13.85 -21.00 10.07
CA GLN A 70 -14.38 -19.62 10.00
C GLN A 70 -15.28 -19.24 11.19
N ARG A 71 -16.05 -20.19 11.75
CA ARG A 71 -16.86 -19.97 12.97
C ARG A 71 -15.99 -19.67 14.19
N ALA A 72 -14.86 -20.37 14.32
CA ALA A 72 -13.93 -20.15 15.42
C ALA A 72 -13.30 -18.76 15.33
N GLU A 73 -12.89 -18.32 14.14
CA GLU A 73 -12.34 -16.99 13.90
C GLU A 73 -13.35 -15.88 14.22
N CYS A 74 -14.60 -16.02 13.75
CA CYS A 74 -15.68 -15.12 14.12
C CYS A 74 -15.91 -15.11 15.64
N GLY A 75 -15.82 -16.28 16.28
CA GLY A 75 -15.92 -16.42 17.73
C GLY A 75 -14.84 -15.64 18.50
N LYS A 76 -13.60 -15.61 18.01
CA LYS A 76 -12.51 -14.83 18.60
C LYS A 76 -12.82 -13.33 18.57
N LEU A 77 -13.22 -12.80 17.41
CA LEU A 77 -13.63 -11.40 17.27
C LEU A 77 -14.80 -11.06 18.23
N VAL A 78 -15.84 -11.90 18.26
CA VAL A 78 -17.01 -11.69 19.13
C VAL A 78 -16.62 -11.67 20.60
N ARG A 79 -15.72 -12.55 21.04
CA ARG A 79 -15.20 -12.54 22.42
C ARG A 79 -14.41 -11.27 22.72
N ALA A 80 -13.51 -10.85 21.83
CA ALA A 80 -12.74 -9.63 21.97
C ALA A 80 -13.66 -8.40 22.05
N ALA A 81 -14.65 -8.30 21.16
CA ALA A 81 -15.62 -7.21 21.16
C ALA A 81 -16.48 -7.19 22.44
N ARG A 82 -16.94 -8.37 22.95
CA ARG A 82 -17.68 -8.44 24.21
C ARG A 82 -16.86 -7.98 25.42
N ARG A 83 -15.60 -8.42 25.53
CA ARG A 83 -14.70 -8.04 26.63
C ARG A 83 -14.37 -6.55 26.63
N PHE A 84 -14.20 -5.98 25.45
CA PHE A 84 -13.77 -4.60 25.28
C PHE A 84 -14.94 -3.61 25.20
N SER A 85 -16.09 -4.04 24.69
CA SER A 85 -17.27 -3.20 24.40
C SER A 85 -16.91 -1.97 23.57
N PRO A 86 -16.41 -2.14 22.32
CA PRO A 86 -15.97 -1.04 21.50
C PRO A 86 -17.15 -0.19 20.99
N ASP A 87 -16.95 1.11 20.85
CA ASP A 87 -17.86 2.01 20.14
C ASP A 87 -17.87 1.71 18.63
N VAL A 88 -16.72 1.28 18.09
CA VAL A 88 -16.54 0.89 16.69
C VAL A 88 -15.49 -0.21 16.55
N VAL A 89 -15.74 -1.15 15.62
CA VAL A 89 -14.75 -2.11 15.14
C VAL A 89 -14.19 -1.58 13.81
N TYR A 90 -12.90 -1.24 13.81
CA TYR A 90 -12.25 -0.59 12.69
C TYR A 90 -11.34 -1.59 11.96
N PHE A 91 -11.79 -1.98 10.78
CA PHE A 91 -11.09 -2.96 9.95
C PHE A 91 -10.05 -2.28 9.07
N TRP A 92 -8.83 -2.76 9.17
CA TRP A 92 -7.69 -2.38 8.34
C TRP A 92 -7.42 -3.47 7.30
N ASN A 93 -6.16 -3.78 7.01
CA ASN A 93 -5.84 -4.81 6.04
C ASN A 93 -6.42 -6.17 6.48
N GLN A 94 -7.30 -6.72 5.65
CA GLN A 94 -7.98 -8.00 5.90
C GLN A 94 -7.42 -9.15 5.02
N ALA A 95 -6.35 -8.91 4.26
CA ALA A 95 -5.74 -9.95 3.44
C ALA A 95 -5.32 -11.14 4.31
N GLY A 96 -5.68 -12.35 3.89
CA GLY A 96 -5.38 -13.58 4.63
C GLY A 96 -6.22 -13.81 5.90
N LEU A 97 -7.15 -12.94 6.26
CA LEU A 97 -8.09 -13.14 7.37
C LEU A 97 -9.44 -13.71 6.91
N CYS A 98 -10.20 -14.22 7.87
CA CYS A 98 -11.56 -14.69 7.64
C CYS A 98 -12.46 -13.56 7.14
N ARG A 99 -13.04 -13.71 5.95
CA ARG A 99 -13.91 -12.72 5.29
C ARG A 99 -15.22 -12.44 6.03
N TRP A 100 -15.61 -13.31 6.96
CA TRP A 100 -16.83 -13.19 7.76
C TRP A 100 -16.65 -12.33 9.02
N LEU A 101 -15.42 -11.93 9.37
CA LEU A 101 -15.17 -11.11 10.57
C LEU A 101 -16.05 -9.84 10.61
N PRO A 102 -16.12 -9.01 9.53
CA PRO A 102 -16.95 -7.81 9.56
C PRO A 102 -18.45 -8.13 9.66
N VAL A 103 -18.90 -9.23 9.05
CA VAL A 103 -20.29 -9.68 9.15
C VAL A 103 -20.62 -10.11 10.58
N ALA A 104 -19.71 -10.86 11.22
CA ALA A 104 -19.88 -11.29 12.61
C ALA A 104 -19.94 -10.11 13.60
N ALA A 105 -19.11 -9.07 13.37
CA ALA A 105 -19.16 -7.84 14.13
C ALA A 105 -20.54 -7.16 14.05
N ARG A 106 -21.06 -6.98 12.82
CA ARG A 106 -22.37 -6.37 12.58
C ARG A 106 -23.51 -7.20 13.16
N TRP A 107 -23.51 -8.52 13.03
CA TRP A 107 -24.52 -9.40 13.63
C TRP A 107 -24.57 -9.28 15.16
N ARG A 108 -23.49 -8.84 15.78
CA ARG A 108 -23.44 -8.55 17.23
C ARG A 108 -23.78 -7.12 17.57
N GLY A 109 -24.27 -6.33 16.61
CA GLY A 109 -24.64 -4.94 16.82
C GLY A 109 -23.46 -3.98 16.92
N CYS A 110 -22.22 -4.42 16.61
CA CYS A 110 -21.08 -3.52 16.57
C CYS A 110 -21.15 -2.61 15.34
N ARG A 111 -20.91 -1.33 15.54
CA ARG A 111 -20.64 -0.41 14.43
C ARG A 111 -19.30 -0.79 13.80
N THR A 112 -19.23 -0.75 12.48
CA THR A 112 -18.01 -1.11 11.73
C THR A 112 -17.59 0.01 10.82
N ALA A 113 -16.27 0.20 10.67
CA ALA A 113 -15.67 1.08 9.67
C ALA A 113 -14.46 0.39 9.04
N PHE A 114 -14.03 0.87 7.88
CA PHE A 114 -12.95 0.25 7.11
C PHE A 114 -11.92 1.30 6.70
N PHE A 115 -10.62 0.93 6.79
CA PHE A 115 -9.55 1.64 6.11
C PHE A 115 -9.08 0.81 4.91
N LEU A 116 -9.18 1.38 3.74
CA LEU A 116 -8.91 0.72 2.47
C LEU A 116 -7.63 1.31 1.87
N SER A 117 -6.53 0.61 2.04
CA SER A 117 -5.19 1.04 1.67
C SER A 117 -4.54 0.17 0.61
N ASP A 118 -5.23 -0.86 0.14
CA ASP A 118 -4.80 -1.75 -0.93
C ASP A 118 -5.97 -2.11 -1.84
N THR A 119 -5.73 -2.87 -2.90
CA THR A 119 -6.75 -3.31 -3.86
C THR A 119 -7.49 -4.59 -3.45
N ASN A 120 -7.08 -5.26 -2.37
CA ASN A 120 -7.62 -6.55 -1.95
C ASN A 120 -9.11 -6.51 -1.59
N PHE A 121 -9.62 -5.35 -1.15
CA PHE A 121 -11.02 -5.18 -0.80
C PHE A 121 -11.97 -5.50 -1.97
N VAL A 122 -11.54 -5.39 -3.21
CA VAL A 122 -12.33 -5.74 -4.39
C VAL A 122 -12.72 -7.23 -4.36
N SER A 123 -11.84 -8.07 -3.84
CA SER A 123 -12.05 -9.51 -3.68
C SER A 123 -12.81 -9.88 -2.38
N TRP A 124 -13.06 -8.93 -1.47
CA TRP A 124 -13.73 -9.20 -0.19
C TRP A 124 -15.24 -9.39 -0.39
N ARG A 125 -15.59 -10.60 -0.72
CA ARG A 125 -16.98 -10.98 -0.97
C ARG A 125 -17.36 -12.19 -0.11
N VAL A 126 -18.56 -12.20 0.44
CA VAL A 126 -19.15 -13.33 1.15
C VAL A 126 -20.26 -13.95 0.27
N GLY A 127 -20.52 -15.22 0.44
CA GLY A 127 -21.53 -15.96 -0.37
C GLY A 127 -20.97 -16.61 -1.64
N ALA A 128 -19.66 -16.54 -1.90
CA ALA A 128 -18.98 -17.23 -3.02
C ALA A 128 -18.89 -18.76 -2.85
N PHE A 129 -19.84 -19.37 -2.13
CA PHE A 129 -19.81 -20.80 -1.77
C PHE A 129 -19.82 -21.73 -2.99
N LEU A 130 -20.40 -21.31 -4.11
CA LEU A 130 -20.50 -22.12 -5.33
C LEU A 130 -19.25 -22.10 -6.21
N VAL A 131 -18.39 -21.09 -6.11
CA VAL A 131 -17.10 -21.04 -6.84
C VAL A 131 -16.12 -22.11 -6.33
N ARG A 132 -16.25 -22.56 -5.08
CA ARG A 132 -15.43 -23.62 -4.48
C ARG A 132 -15.71 -25.01 -5.05
N PHE A 133 -16.93 -25.28 -5.51
CA PHE A 133 -17.26 -26.57 -6.13
C PHE A 133 -16.67 -26.72 -7.54
N ALA A 134 -16.28 -25.62 -8.19
CA ALA A 134 -15.72 -25.62 -9.53
C ALA A 134 -14.19 -25.75 -9.59
N GLY A 135 -13.49 -25.93 -8.49
CA GLY A 135 -12.08 -26.36 -8.43
C GLY A 135 -11.04 -25.37 -8.95
N LYS A 136 -11.27 -24.07 -8.91
CA LYS A 136 -10.24 -23.07 -9.22
C LYS A 136 -9.98 -22.15 -8.03
N ASN A 137 -8.76 -22.21 -7.54
CA ASN A 137 -8.20 -21.25 -6.58
C ASN A 137 -8.09 -19.87 -7.25
N HIS A 138 -8.90 -18.90 -6.82
CA HIS A 138 -8.79 -17.50 -7.22
C HIS A 138 -7.95 -16.67 -6.23
N ASP A 139 -6.95 -17.29 -5.62
CA ASP A 139 -6.10 -16.62 -4.62
C ASP A 139 -4.82 -16.01 -5.19
N SER A 140 -4.64 -16.02 -6.51
CA SER A 140 -3.51 -15.38 -7.21
C SER A 140 -3.99 -14.32 -8.20
N LEU A 141 -4.76 -13.34 -7.74
CA LEU A 141 -4.95 -12.11 -8.50
C LEU A 141 -3.68 -11.28 -8.31
N THR A 142 -2.76 -11.33 -9.27
CA THR A 142 -1.72 -10.33 -9.39
C THR A 142 -2.35 -8.98 -9.75
N PRO A 143 -1.75 -7.86 -9.37
CA PRO A 143 -2.30 -6.51 -9.65
C PRO A 143 -2.58 -6.21 -11.12
N SER A 144 -1.93 -6.91 -12.06
CA SER A 144 -2.21 -6.83 -13.51
C SER A 144 -3.60 -7.35 -13.92
N ASP A 145 -4.31 -8.04 -13.03
CA ASP A 145 -5.62 -8.62 -13.32
C ASP A 145 -6.81 -7.69 -13.01
N GLY A 146 -6.57 -6.46 -12.59
CA GLY A 146 -7.61 -5.44 -12.39
C GLY A 146 -8.46 -5.17 -13.65
N GLU A 147 -7.90 -5.34 -14.84
CA GLU A 147 -8.64 -5.26 -16.12
C GLU A 147 -9.27 -6.61 -16.55
N ARG A 148 -8.80 -7.74 -16.00
CA ARG A 148 -9.26 -9.09 -16.40
C ARG A 148 -10.33 -9.70 -15.48
N VAL A 149 -10.89 -8.95 -14.55
CA VAL A 149 -12.04 -9.42 -13.74
C VAL A 149 -13.35 -9.49 -14.56
N ALA A 150 -13.36 -8.95 -15.79
CA ALA A 150 -14.31 -9.31 -16.83
C ALA A 150 -13.80 -10.58 -17.53
N GLY A 151 -13.85 -11.73 -16.84
CA GLY A 151 -13.30 -12.99 -17.32
C GLY A 151 -13.81 -13.38 -18.71
N ARG A 152 -12.89 -13.52 -19.65
CA ARG A 152 -13.10 -14.39 -20.78
C ARG A 152 -13.32 -15.81 -20.25
N PRO A 153 -14.29 -16.58 -20.76
CA PRO A 153 -14.42 -17.97 -20.39
C PRO A 153 -13.16 -18.72 -20.82
N GLY A 154 -12.28 -18.99 -19.86
CA GLY A 154 -11.04 -19.73 -20.06
C GLY A 154 -11.30 -21.21 -20.14
N GLU A 155 -10.63 -21.86 -21.08
CA GLU A 155 -10.60 -23.31 -21.30
C GLU A 155 -10.39 -24.07 -19.98
N GLY A 156 -11.26 -25.05 -19.71
CA GLY A 156 -11.17 -25.96 -18.56
C GLY A 156 -12.28 -25.83 -17.50
N GLN A 157 -13.38 -25.16 -17.77
CA GLN A 157 -14.56 -25.20 -16.91
C GLN A 157 -15.31 -26.54 -17.11
N GLY A 158 -15.50 -27.30 -16.03
CA GLY A 158 -16.28 -28.54 -16.05
C GLY A 158 -17.75 -28.30 -16.45
N LEU A 159 -18.41 -29.35 -16.96
CA LEU A 159 -19.80 -29.32 -17.45
C LEU A 159 -20.77 -28.71 -16.42
N ILE A 160 -20.55 -28.99 -15.14
CA ILE A 160 -21.37 -28.48 -14.01
C ILE A 160 -21.23 -26.94 -13.86
N SER A 161 -20.03 -26.40 -14.05
CA SER A 161 -19.82 -24.94 -14.00
C SER A 161 -20.52 -24.22 -15.16
N LYS A 162 -20.53 -24.81 -16.36
CA LYS A 162 -21.24 -24.28 -17.52
C LYS A 162 -22.75 -24.34 -17.33
N LEU A 163 -23.30 -25.42 -16.74
CA LEU A 163 -24.72 -25.56 -16.43
C LEU A 163 -25.17 -24.55 -15.37
N ILE A 164 -24.37 -24.31 -14.31
CA ILE A 164 -24.68 -23.31 -13.28
C ILE A 164 -24.66 -21.90 -13.88
N GLN A 165 -23.69 -21.59 -14.75
CA GLN A 165 -23.64 -20.32 -15.48
C GLN A 165 -24.85 -20.12 -16.40
N PHE A 166 -25.28 -21.17 -17.06
CA PHE A 166 -26.44 -21.14 -17.97
C PHE A 166 -27.75 -20.87 -17.21
N TRP A 167 -27.99 -21.56 -16.05
CA TRP A 167 -29.23 -21.46 -15.31
C TRP A 167 -29.38 -20.26 -14.40
N PHE A 168 -28.28 -19.73 -13.84
CA PHE A 168 -28.34 -18.71 -12.81
C PHE A 168 -27.68 -17.34 -13.20
N GLY A 169 -27.11 -17.26 -14.40
CA GLY A 169 -26.45 -16.03 -14.87
C GLY A 169 -25.18 -15.69 -14.10
N ASN A 170 -24.22 -15.08 -14.78
CA ASN A 170 -22.84 -14.83 -14.26
C ASN A 170 -22.75 -13.92 -13.02
N THR A 171 -23.81 -13.18 -12.70
CA THR A 171 -23.65 -11.99 -11.85
C THR A 171 -23.93 -12.26 -10.37
N PHE A 172 -24.81 -13.17 -10.03
CA PHE A 172 -25.26 -13.35 -8.64
C PHE A 172 -24.45 -14.39 -7.86
N LEU A 173 -24.09 -15.49 -8.49
CA LEU A 173 -23.44 -16.63 -7.83
C LEU A 173 -21.91 -16.52 -7.78
N VAL A 174 -21.28 -15.87 -8.77
CA VAL A 174 -19.81 -15.78 -8.89
C VAL A 174 -19.23 -14.61 -8.08
N ARG A 175 -19.97 -13.51 -7.90
CA ARG A 175 -19.42 -12.29 -7.26
C ARG A 175 -19.62 -12.18 -5.75
N GLY A 176 -20.56 -12.94 -5.15
CA GLY A 176 -20.87 -12.80 -3.74
C GLY A 176 -21.21 -11.36 -3.30
N TRP A 177 -21.50 -11.12 -2.03
CA TRP A 177 -21.78 -9.79 -1.50
C TRP A 177 -20.49 -9.09 -1.07
N PRO A 178 -20.19 -7.87 -1.57
CA PRO A 178 -19.05 -7.10 -1.09
C PRO A 178 -19.19 -6.78 0.41
N VAL A 179 -18.21 -7.18 1.21
CA VAL A 179 -18.28 -7.05 2.68
C VAL A 179 -18.39 -5.59 3.11
N ILE A 180 -17.77 -4.68 2.35
CA ILE A 180 -17.72 -3.24 2.61
C ILE A 180 -18.92 -2.47 2.02
N GLN A 181 -19.85 -3.15 1.33
CA GLN A 181 -21.02 -2.54 0.71
C GLN A 181 -21.80 -1.71 1.74
N ASN A 182 -22.06 -0.44 1.42
CA ASN A 182 -22.78 0.50 2.27
C ASN A 182 -22.19 0.68 3.68
N GLN A 183 -20.91 0.44 3.86
CA GLN A 183 -20.21 0.66 5.13
C GLN A 183 -19.39 1.95 5.10
N PRO A 184 -19.15 2.60 6.26
CA PRO A 184 -18.20 3.69 6.38
C PRO A 184 -16.80 3.23 5.98
N CYS A 185 -16.23 3.90 4.96
CA CYS A 185 -14.93 3.59 4.40
C CYS A 185 -14.03 4.83 4.34
N HIS A 186 -12.81 4.67 4.82
CA HIS A 186 -11.72 5.60 4.59
C HIS A 186 -10.84 5.04 3.48
N PHE A 187 -10.74 5.75 2.37
CA PHE A 187 -9.88 5.37 1.25
C PHE A 187 -8.56 6.10 1.35
N ALA A 188 -7.47 5.36 1.20
CA ALA A 188 -6.13 5.95 1.19
C ALA A 188 -5.88 6.83 -0.05
N SER A 189 -6.71 6.71 -1.09
CA SER A 189 -6.66 7.52 -2.31
C SER A 189 -8.02 7.60 -2.99
N ASP A 190 -8.20 8.60 -3.83
CA ASP A 190 -9.36 8.71 -4.71
C ASP A 190 -9.39 7.61 -5.77
N PHE A 191 -8.20 7.20 -6.22
CA PHE A 191 -8.02 6.01 -7.08
C PHE A 191 -8.70 4.77 -6.49
N LEU A 192 -8.49 4.46 -5.21
CA LEU A 192 -9.14 3.32 -4.56
C LEU A 192 -10.65 3.47 -4.45
N ARG A 193 -11.16 4.69 -4.25
CA ARG A 193 -12.58 4.98 -4.26
C ARG A 193 -13.20 4.71 -5.63
N HIS A 194 -12.57 5.19 -6.69
CA HIS A 194 -13.01 4.93 -8.07
C HIS A 194 -12.91 3.44 -8.42
N LEU A 195 -11.85 2.75 -7.95
CA LEU A 195 -11.72 1.31 -8.13
C LEU A 195 -12.88 0.54 -7.48
N ALA A 196 -13.32 0.95 -6.28
CA ALA A 196 -14.50 0.38 -5.64
C ALA A 196 -15.75 0.56 -6.51
N GLN A 197 -16.00 1.77 -7.00
CA GLN A 197 -17.14 2.10 -7.86
C GLN A 197 -17.12 1.31 -9.18
N LYS A 198 -15.96 1.24 -9.85
CA LYS A 198 -15.74 0.46 -11.09
C LYS A 198 -16.06 -1.02 -10.89
N ASN A 199 -15.81 -1.55 -9.69
CA ASN A 199 -16.11 -2.93 -9.32
C ASN A 199 -17.53 -3.13 -8.74
N GLY A 200 -18.42 -2.14 -8.87
CA GLY A 200 -19.81 -2.23 -8.45
C GLY A 200 -20.02 -2.23 -6.94
N ILE A 201 -19.04 -1.77 -6.16
CA ILE A 201 -19.16 -1.60 -4.71
C ILE A 201 -19.76 -0.22 -4.46
N ARG A 202 -21.00 -0.21 -3.92
CA ARG A 202 -21.72 1.04 -3.64
C ARG A 202 -21.45 1.47 -2.20
N ILE A 203 -20.97 2.70 -2.04
CA ILE A 203 -20.75 3.34 -0.74
C ILE A 203 -21.37 4.73 -0.86
N ALA A 204 -22.32 5.04 0.02
CA ALA A 204 -22.94 6.37 0.04
C ALA A 204 -21.87 7.43 0.32
N GLU A 205 -22.01 8.61 -0.28
CA GLU A 205 -21.02 9.70 -0.16
C GLU A 205 -20.71 10.05 1.30
N LYS A 206 -21.72 10.15 2.15
CA LYS A 206 -21.57 10.38 3.60
C LYS A 206 -20.74 9.32 4.34
N ASN A 207 -20.58 8.15 3.74
CA ASN A 207 -19.81 7.01 4.27
C ASN A 207 -18.46 6.83 3.55
N SER A 208 -18.11 7.73 2.62
CA SER A 208 -16.91 7.66 1.79
C SER A 208 -16.00 8.84 2.11
N THR A 209 -14.90 8.58 2.79
CA THR A 209 -13.92 9.62 3.17
C THR A 209 -12.59 9.32 2.49
N ILE A 210 -12.02 10.28 1.77
CA ILE A 210 -10.63 10.18 1.29
C ILE A 210 -9.71 10.62 2.42
N ALA A 211 -9.01 9.66 3.01
CA ALA A 211 -8.00 9.87 4.02
C ALA A 211 -6.64 9.42 3.46
N HIS A 212 -6.02 10.29 2.65
CA HIS A 212 -4.70 10.02 2.09
C HIS A 212 -3.72 9.60 3.18
N TRP A 213 -2.80 8.71 2.83
CA TRP A 213 -1.70 8.40 3.75
C TRP A 213 -1.01 9.68 4.20
N GLY A 214 -0.81 9.78 5.49
CA GLY A 214 0.01 10.79 6.11
C GLY A 214 1.25 10.19 6.75
N ILE A 215 2.31 10.98 6.81
CA ILE A 215 3.56 10.62 7.47
C ILE A 215 3.80 11.48 8.70
N ASP A 216 4.54 10.92 9.65
CA ASP A 216 5.02 11.67 10.80
C ASP A 216 6.26 12.49 10.40
N LEU A 217 6.04 13.79 10.22
CA LEU A 217 7.10 14.71 9.81
C LEU A 217 8.25 14.79 10.80
N SER A 218 8.05 14.45 12.08
CA SER A 218 9.13 14.48 13.08
C SER A 218 10.25 13.49 12.76
N GLN A 219 9.96 12.45 11.97
CA GLN A 219 10.94 11.46 11.51
C GLN A 219 11.79 11.96 10.32
N PHE A 220 11.42 13.06 9.67
CA PHE A 220 12.04 13.57 8.45
C PHE A 220 12.51 15.02 8.60
N THR A 221 13.19 15.30 9.72
CA THR A 221 13.63 16.66 10.12
C THR A 221 15.00 17.07 9.57
N ALA A 222 15.62 16.26 8.70
CA ALA A 222 16.93 16.58 8.16
C ALA A 222 16.98 17.99 7.57
N ALA A 223 17.96 18.80 8.01
CA ALA A 223 18.17 20.16 7.49
C ALA A 223 18.37 20.11 5.98
N PRO A 224 17.75 21.03 5.22
CA PRO A 224 17.96 21.12 3.80
C PRO A 224 19.44 21.43 3.53
N ARG A 225 20.15 20.51 2.86
CA ARG A 225 21.49 20.79 2.31
C ARG A 225 21.35 21.29 0.88
N ASP A 226 22.35 22.01 0.39
CA ASP A 226 22.47 22.23 -1.05
C ASP A 226 22.67 20.85 -1.72
N ARG A 227 21.80 20.51 -2.65
CA ARG A 227 21.78 19.23 -3.36
C ARG A 227 22.15 19.39 -4.83
N TRP A 228 22.65 20.56 -5.18
CA TRP A 228 23.08 20.83 -6.54
C TRP A 228 24.61 20.83 -6.62
N PRO A 229 25.23 20.28 -7.71
CA PRO A 229 24.56 19.47 -8.75
C PRO A 229 24.04 18.15 -8.21
N VAL A 230 23.02 17.59 -8.89
CA VAL A 230 22.45 16.27 -8.56
C VAL A 230 23.48 15.19 -8.88
N THR A 231 23.85 14.41 -7.87
CA THR A 231 24.84 13.32 -8.02
C THR A 231 24.36 11.99 -7.46
N ARG A 232 23.27 11.96 -6.68
CA ARG A 232 22.83 10.75 -5.96
C ARG A 232 21.35 10.50 -6.13
N LEU A 233 21.06 9.49 -6.95
CA LEU A 233 19.71 8.93 -7.09
C LEU A 233 19.47 7.88 -6.03
N LEU A 234 18.23 7.74 -5.62
CA LEU A 234 17.76 6.78 -4.62
C LEU A 234 16.50 6.06 -5.11
N TYR A 235 16.42 4.77 -4.88
CA TYR A 235 15.17 4.00 -4.86
C TYR A 235 14.95 3.47 -3.45
N VAL A 236 13.72 3.53 -2.95
CA VAL A 236 13.31 2.91 -1.68
C VAL A 236 12.04 2.10 -1.90
N GLY A 237 12.09 0.80 -1.63
CA GLY A 237 10.92 -0.05 -1.77
C GLY A 237 11.20 -1.54 -1.89
N GLN A 238 10.14 -2.32 -2.07
CA GLN A 238 10.28 -3.76 -2.34
C GLN A 238 10.89 -3.98 -3.73
N MET A 239 11.78 -4.96 -3.83
CA MET A 239 12.37 -5.37 -5.12
C MET A 239 11.51 -6.47 -5.73
N ILE A 240 10.40 -6.08 -6.34
CA ILE A 240 9.47 -6.94 -7.07
C ILE A 240 9.23 -6.35 -8.46
N PRO A 241 8.86 -7.17 -9.48
CA PRO A 241 8.71 -6.70 -10.86
C PRO A 241 7.81 -5.47 -10.99
N GLN A 242 6.68 -5.46 -10.30
CA GLN A 242 5.68 -4.40 -10.35
C GLN A 242 6.20 -3.04 -9.87
N LYS A 243 7.29 -3.00 -9.10
CA LYS A 243 7.91 -1.75 -8.64
C LYS A 243 8.88 -1.15 -9.65
N GLY A 244 9.10 -1.79 -10.83
CA GLY A 244 9.84 -1.24 -11.96
C GLY A 244 11.31 -0.93 -11.68
N VAL A 245 11.94 -1.59 -10.69
CA VAL A 245 13.35 -1.31 -10.33
C VAL A 245 14.29 -1.54 -11.51
N HIS A 246 14.00 -2.54 -12.33
CA HIS A 246 14.75 -2.84 -13.57
C HIS A 246 14.65 -1.68 -14.57
N THR A 247 13.48 -1.06 -14.72
CA THR A 247 13.27 0.13 -15.56
C THR A 247 14.10 1.31 -15.07
N ALA A 248 14.16 1.55 -13.74
CA ALA A 248 14.98 2.60 -13.17
C ALA A 248 16.47 2.37 -13.38
N ILE A 249 16.96 1.13 -13.21
CA ILE A 249 18.37 0.78 -13.49
C ILE A 249 18.69 1.01 -14.96
N ALA A 250 17.82 0.62 -15.89
CA ALA A 250 18.00 0.85 -17.32
C ALA A 250 18.00 2.36 -17.67
N ALA A 251 17.11 3.14 -17.09
CA ALA A 251 17.09 4.60 -17.24
C ALA A 251 18.38 5.26 -16.74
N PHE A 252 18.84 4.85 -15.55
CA PHE A 252 20.12 5.29 -15.02
C PHE A 252 21.31 4.92 -15.93
N ALA A 253 21.36 3.69 -16.43
CA ALA A 253 22.42 3.21 -17.29
C ALA A 253 22.52 4.02 -18.60
N ALA A 254 21.38 4.40 -19.18
CA ALA A 254 21.34 5.26 -20.36
C ALA A 254 21.98 6.62 -20.12
N LEU A 255 21.70 7.24 -18.95
CA LEU A 255 22.29 8.51 -18.56
C LEU A 255 23.78 8.40 -18.24
N ALA A 256 24.16 7.32 -17.60
CA ALA A 256 25.53 7.07 -17.16
C ALA A 256 26.56 7.01 -18.29
N GLN A 257 26.13 6.89 -19.54
CA GLN A 257 27.00 6.96 -20.72
C GLN A 257 27.30 8.40 -21.16
N GLU A 258 26.59 9.39 -20.62
CA GLU A 258 26.75 10.78 -20.98
C GLU A 258 27.82 11.45 -20.08
N PRO A 259 28.79 12.20 -20.64
CA PRO A 259 29.84 12.86 -19.83
C PRO A 259 29.28 13.78 -18.72
N ALA A 260 28.13 14.42 -18.98
CA ALA A 260 27.46 15.30 -18.01
C ALA A 260 27.02 14.58 -16.72
N PHE A 261 26.91 13.24 -16.74
CA PHE A 261 26.45 12.41 -15.62
C PHE A 261 27.50 11.41 -15.13
N GLU A 262 28.78 11.66 -15.38
CA GLU A 262 29.88 10.75 -14.99
C GLU A 262 29.94 10.53 -13.46
N THR A 263 29.54 11.53 -12.66
CA THR A 263 29.51 11.46 -11.19
C THR A 263 28.20 10.94 -10.61
N LEU A 264 27.18 10.71 -11.46
CA LEU A 264 25.88 10.26 -11.01
C LEU A 264 25.94 8.83 -10.48
N THR A 265 25.37 8.58 -9.31
CA THR A 265 25.28 7.27 -8.64
C THR A 265 23.84 6.91 -8.36
N PHE A 266 23.54 5.62 -8.22
CA PHE A 266 22.22 5.15 -7.92
C PHE A 266 22.22 4.14 -6.77
N THR A 267 21.56 4.47 -5.69
CA THR A 267 21.40 3.64 -4.49
C THR A 267 20.02 2.99 -4.47
N LEU A 268 19.99 1.68 -4.21
CA LEU A 268 18.76 0.87 -4.15
C LEU A 268 18.61 0.34 -2.71
N ALA A 269 17.66 0.91 -1.97
CA ALA A 269 17.34 0.51 -0.60
C ALA A 269 16.05 -0.33 -0.59
N GLY A 270 16.15 -1.57 -0.13
CA GLY A 270 15.04 -2.48 -0.05
C GLY A 270 15.42 -3.92 -0.30
N GLY A 271 14.44 -4.81 -0.34
CA GLY A 271 14.61 -6.22 -0.64
C GLY A 271 13.30 -6.81 -1.13
N GLY A 272 13.34 -8.00 -1.70
CA GLY A 272 12.18 -8.67 -2.25
C GLY A 272 11.85 -9.97 -1.53
N MET A 273 10.65 -10.47 -1.82
CA MET A 273 10.24 -11.85 -1.53
C MET A 273 10.40 -12.76 -2.76
N HIS A 274 11.05 -12.25 -3.82
CA HIS A 274 11.28 -12.95 -5.09
C HIS A 274 12.79 -13.09 -5.34
N PRO A 275 13.47 -14.12 -4.81
CA PRO A 275 14.92 -14.29 -4.88
C PRO A 275 15.46 -14.27 -6.32
N ASP A 276 14.75 -14.90 -7.26
CA ASP A 276 15.17 -14.96 -8.68
C ASP A 276 15.13 -13.58 -9.34
N TYR A 277 14.14 -12.76 -9.03
CA TYR A 277 14.06 -11.39 -9.55
C TYR A 277 15.15 -10.52 -8.90
N GLU A 278 15.36 -10.61 -7.61
CA GLU A 278 16.43 -9.88 -6.94
C GLU A 278 17.81 -10.25 -7.48
N LYS A 279 18.05 -11.54 -7.77
CA LYS A 279 19.29 -11.99 -8.42
C LYS A 279 19.48 -11.35 -9.78
N LYS A 280 18.43 -11.29 -10.62
CA LYS A 280 18.47 -10.62 -11.92
C LYS A 280 18.74 -9.13 -11.76
N LEU A 281 18.08 -8.44 -10.81
CA LEU A 281 18.33 -7.03 -10.56
C LEU A 281 19.78 -6.74 -10.18
N ARG A 282 20.41 -7.60 -9.37
CA ARG A 282 21.81 -7.44 -8.96
C ARG A 282 22.81 -7.66 -10.10
N ALA A 283 22.47 -8.47 -11.09
CA ALA A 283 23.29 -8.69 -12.29
C ALA A 283 23.18 -7.55 -13.31
N LEU A 284 21.99 -6.92 -13.40
CA LEU A 284 21.66 -5.94 -14.43
C LEU A 284 22.63 -4.74 -14.52
N PRO A 285 23.15 -4.15 -13.44
CA PRO A 285 24.15 -3.07 -13.56
C PRO A 285 25.44 -3.50 -14.25
N ALA A 286 25.88 -4.73 -14.06
CA ALA A 286 27.07 -5.25 -14.76
C ALA A 286 26.79 -5.48 -16.24
N GLU A 287 25.63 -6.04 -16.59
CA GLU A 287 25.18 -6.23 -17.97
C GLU A 287 25.08 -4.90 -18.74
N LEU A 288 24.72 -3.80 -18.02
CA LEU A 288 24.58 -2.46 -18.59
C LEU A 288 25.84 -1.58 -18.44
N GLY A 289 26.94 -2.13 -17.93
CA GLY A 289 28.23 -1.41 -17.80
C GLY A 289 28.27 -0.34 -16.72
N VAL A 290 27.41 -0.39 -15.72
CA VAL A 290 27.29 0.63 -14.63
C VAL A 290 27.47 0.04 -13.23
N ALA A 291 28.06 -1.14 -13.08
CA ALA A 291 28.20 -1.84 -11.80
C ALA A 291 28.87 -0.98 -10.70
N GLY A 292 29.90 -0.21 -11.05
CA GLY A 292 30.63 0.64 -10.11
C GLY A 292 29.84 1.86 -9.60
N ARG A 293 28.66 2.14 -10.16
CA ARG A 293 27.84 3.31 -9.84
C ARG A 293 26.47 2.99 -9.28
N VAL A 294 26.14 1.69 -9.12
CA VAL A 294 24.89 1.21 -8.54
C VAL A 294 25.17 0.46 -7.25
N GLN A 295 24.55 0.89 -6.16
CA GLN A 295 24.71 0.29 -4.84
C GLN A 295 23.40 -0.33 -4.33
N PHE A 296 23.46 -1.55 -3.83
CA PHE A 296 22.34 -2.24 -3.17
C PHE A 296 22.56 -2.25 -1.66
N LEU A 297 21.74 -1.51 -0.91
CA LEU A 297 21.82 -1.48 0.57
C LEU A 297 21.12 -2.68 1.24
N GLY A 298 20.26 -3.41 0.52
CA GLY A 298 19.37 -4.36 1.14
C GLY A 298 18.25 -3.68 1.94
N ARG A 299 17.62 -4.42 2.85
CA ARG A 299 16.56 -3.88 3.71
C ARG A 299 17.14 -2.89 4.72
N VAL A 300 16.62 -1.67 4.70
CA VAL A 300 16.98 -0.61 5.64
C VAL A 300 15.90 -0.54 6.72
N PRO A 301 16.25 -0.56 8.02
CA PRO A 301 15.30 -0.33 9.10
C PRO A 301 14.63 1.05 8.98
N ARG A 302 13.33 1.15 9.34
CA ARG A 302 12.59 2.43 9.21
C ARG A 302 13.28 3.59 9.95
N ALA A 303 13.86 3.33 11.10
CA ALA A 303 14.57 4.35 11.87
C ALA A 303 15.81 4.94 11.14
N GLU A 304 16.37 4.21 10.18
CA GLU A 304 17.54 4.63 9.40
C GLU A 304 17.16 5.29 8.06
N LEU A 305 15.90 5.16 7.61
CA LEU A 305 15.48 5.68 6.31
C LEU A 305 15.63 7.20 6.21
N ALA A 306 15.38 7.94 7.29
CA ALA A 306 15.57 9.39 7.30
C ALA A 306 17.00 9.78 6.94
N ARG A 307 18.01 9.05 7.45
CA ARG A 307 19.42 9.26 7.11
C ARG A 307 19.68 8.94 5.63
N VAL A 308 19.12 7.82 5.13
CA VAL A 308 19.26 7.46 3.72
C VAL A 308 18.67 8.54 2.82
N TYR A 309 17.46 9.04 3.11
CA TYR A 309 16.90 10.17 2.36
C TYR A 309 17.79 11.43 2.45
N ALA A 310 18.33 11.74 3.63
CA ALA A 310 19.17 12.92 3.82
C ALA A 310 20.46 12.87 2.97
N GLU A 311 20.99 11.70 2.68
CA GLU A 311 22.22 11.49 1.91
C GLU A 311 22.03 11.58 0.39
N HIS A 312 20.79 11.61 -0.14
CA HIS A 312 20.48 11.57 -1.57
C HIS A 312 19.79 12.83 -2.07
N ASP A 313 19.70 13.02 -3.38
CA ASP A 313 19.20 14.24 -4.02
C ASP A 313 17.84 14.02 -4.68
N VAL A 314 17.65 12.87 -5.33
CA VAL A 314 16.46 12.54 -6.11
C VAL A 314 15.98 11.13 -5.75
N LEU A 315 14.70 10.99 -5.44
CA LEU A 315 14.03 9.68 -5.40
C LEU A 315 13.55 9.33 -6.81
N VAL A 316 13.89 8.12 -7.29
CA VAL A 316 13.30 7.52 -8.48
C VAL A 316 12.21 6.54 -8.04
N PHE A 317 10.98 6.78 -8.48
CA PHE A 317 9.81 5.98 -8.15
C PHE A 317 9.19 5.37 -9.44
N PRO A 318 9.71 4.22 -9.89
CA PRO A 318 9.43 3.67 -11.23
C PRO A 318 8.28 2.67 -11.26
N SER A 319 7.30 2.76 -10.36
CA SER A 319 6.23 1.75 -10.23
C SER A 319 5.48 1.52 -11.54
N GLU A 320 5.30 0.25 -11.90
CA GLU A 320 4.64 -0.17 -13.15
C GLU A 320 3.21 -0.68 -12.91
N TRP A 321 2.75 -0.66 -11.68
CA TRP A 321 1.40 -1.06 -11.33
C TRP A 321 0.63 0.07 -10.64
N ASP A 322 -0.68 -0.04 -10.64
CA ASP A 322 -1.56 0.93 -10.01
C ASP A 322 -1.38 0.96 -8.49
N GLU A 323 -0.50 1.83 -8.02
CA GLU A 323 -0.24 2.01 -6.59
C GLU A 323 -1.49 2.46 -5.87
N PRO A 324 -1.88 1.80 -4.78
CA PRO A 324 -2.98 2.27 -3.94
C PRO A 324 -2.78 3.68 -3.41
N PHE A 325 -1.61 3.93 -2.85
CA PHE A 325 -1.02 5.22 -2.50
C PHE A 325 0.41 5.03 -2.01
N ALA A 326 1.37 5.75 -2.58
CA ALA A 326 2.78 5.52 -2.29
C ALA A 326 3.26 6.38 -1.12
N ILE A 327 3.85 5.74 -0.10
CA ILE A 327 4.37 6.41 1.11
C ILE A 327 5.80 6.91 0.89
N THR A 328 6.66 6.11 0.24
CA THR A 328 8.07 6.46 0.05
C THR A 328 8.32 7.79 -0.67
N PRO A 329 7.53 8.20 -1.69
CA PRO A 329 7.65 9.55 -2.23
C PRO A 329 7.31 10.66 -1.23
N LEU A 330 6.33 10.45 -0.34
CA LEU A 330 6.01 11.44 0.70
C LEU A 330 7.20 11.61 1.67
N GLU A 331 7.81 10.50 2.10
CA GLU A 331 8.98 10.50 2.97
C GLU A 331 10.17 11.22 2.30
N ALA A 332 10.41 10.96 1.01
CA ALA A 332 11.46 11.60 0.23
C ALA A 332 11.21 13.12 0.08
N MET A 333 10.00 13.53 -0.29
CA MET A 333 9.61 14.94 -0.43
C MET A 333 9.72 15.66 0.92
N ALA A 334 9.27 15.06 2.03
CA ALA A 334 9.44 15.62 3.37
C ALA A 334 10.91 15.80 3.75
N SER A 335 11.76 14.86 3.35
CA SER A 335 13.21 14.92 3.53
C SER A 335 13.91 15.89 2.55
N GLY A 336 13.15 16.54 1.66
CA GLY A 336 13.66 17.54 0.72
C GLY A 336 14.34 16.97 -0.51
N LEU A 337 14.04 15.75 -0.94
CA LEU A 337 14.43 15.23 -2.24
C LEU A 337 13.47 15.72 -3.33
N ALA A 338 13.98 15.87 -4.54
CA ALA A 338 13.12 15.87 -5.71
C ALA A 338 12.64 14.44 -6.02
N VAL A 339 11.50 14.31 -6.69
CA VAL A 339 10.96 13.01 -7.08
C VAL A 339 10.87 12.93 -8.61
N VAL A 340 11.35 11.81 -9.17
CA VAL A 340 11.11 11.42 -10.55
C VAL A 340 10.29 10.12 -10.48
N GLY A 341 9.05 10.12 -10.98
CA GLY A 341 8.20 8.95 -10.77
C GLY A 341 7.08 8.77 -11.80
N THR A 342 6.46 7.60 -11.75
CA THR A 342 5.29 7.23 -12.55
C THR A 342 4.00 7.64 -11.85
N THR A 343 2.97 8.02 -12.61
CA THR A 343 1.67 8.46 -12.07
C THR A 343 0.65 7.33 -12.01
N THR A 344 1.11 6.10 -11.78
CA THR A 344 0.23 4.91 -11.69
C THR A 344 -0.63 4.94 -10.43
N GLY A 345 -1.92 4.62 -10.56
CA GLY A 345 -2.87 4.57 -9.45
C GLY A 345 -2.95 5.87 -8.63
N GLY A 346 -2.93 5.74 -7.30
CA GLY A 346 -2.98 6.86 -6.36
C GLY A 346 -1.75 7.76 -6.34
N SER A 347 -0.62 7.35 -6.98
CA SER A 347 0.58 8.19 -7.08
C SER A 347 0.31 9.46 -7.89
N GLY A 348 -0.59 9.39 -8.88
CA GLY A 348 -1.01 10.55 -9.67
C GLY A 348 -1.70 11.66 -8.87
N GLU A 349 -2.14 11.38 -7.65
CA GLU A 349 -2.76 12.38 -6.77
C GLU A 349 -1.74 13.31 -6.11
N VAL A 350 -0.48 12.89 -6.07
CA VAL A 350 0.65 13.66 -5.49
C VAL A 350 1.55 14.23 -6.57
N PHE A 351 1.75 13.50 -7.68
CA PHE A 351 2.72 13.85 -8.72
C PHE A 351 2.08 14.72 -9.80
N ARG A 352 2.40 16.00 -9.80
CA ARG A 352 2.11 16.94 -10.89
C ARG A 352 3.41 17.23 -11.63
N ASN A 353 3.43 16.86 -12.94
CA ASN A 353 4.64 16.98 -13.75
C ASN A 353 5.20 18.39 -13.76
N ARG A 354 6.51 18.53 -13.53
CA ARG A 354 7.26 19.80 -13.45
C ARG A 354 6.84 20.74 -12.31
N GLU A 355 5.93 20.27 -11.43
CA GLU A 355 5.46 21.07 -10.30
C GLU A 355 5.87 20.45 -8.95
N THR A 356 5.39 19.21 -8.65
CA THR A 356 5.74 18.47 -7.42
C THR A 356 6.64 17.28 -7.67
N ALA A 357 6.71 16.82 -8.91
CA ALA A 357 7.59 15.73 -9.36
C ALA A 357 7.91 15.89 -10.85
N MET A 358 8.97 15.25 -11.33
CA MET A 358 9.09 14.92 -12.74
C MET A 358 8.39 13.59 -13.00
N THR A 359 7.59 13.51 -14.07
CA THR A 359 6.88 12.27 -14.37
C THR A 359 7.36 11.62 -15.66
N PHE A 360 7.25 10.29 -15.70
CA PHE A 360 7.55 9.49 -16.88
C PHE A 360 6.58 8.30 -17.00
N ARG A 361 6.53 7.68 -18.19
CA ARG A 361 5.66 6.55 -18.48
C ARG A 361 6.15 5.29 -17.79
N ALA A 362 5.25 4.56 -17.14
CA ALA A 362 5.55 3.29 -16.50
C ALA A 362 6.14 2.29 -17.50
N GLY A 363 7.22 1.60 -17.12
CA GLY A 363 7.92 0.64 -17.94
C GLY A 363 8.78 1.24 -19.07
N ASP A 364 8.88 2.57 -19.19
CA ASP A 364 9.64 3.25 -20.23
C ASP A 364 10.95 3.82 -19.67
N ALA A 365 12.02 3.06 -19.79
CA ALA A 365 13.34 3.47 -19.32
C ALA A 365 13.89 4.70 -20.07
N ALA A 366 13.57 4.87 -21.36
CA ALA A 366 14.02 6.01 -22.15
C ALA A 366 13.34 7.30 -21.68
N ASP A 367 12.03 7.24 -21.39
CA ASP A 367 11.29 8.36 -20.82
C ASP A 367 11.74 8.67 -19.38
N GLY A 368 12.06 7.64 -18.59
CA GLY A 368 12.68 7.79 -17.28
C GLY A 368 14.03 8.51 -17.34
N ALA A 369 14.88 8.12 -18.27
CA ALA A 369 16.17 8.80 -18.50
C ALA A 369 15.97 10.25 -18.93
N ARG A 370 15.01 10.54 -19.82
CA ARG A 370 14.64 11.91 -20.20
C ARG A 370 14.24 12.74 -18.98
N ALA A 371 13.37 12.21 -18.13
CA ALA A 371 12.88 12.93 -16.96
C ALA A 371 14.00 13.23 -15.96
N ILE A 372 14.90 12.28 -15.71
CA ILE A 372 16.05 12.48 -14.83
C ILE A 372 17.02 13.50 -15.45
N ARG A 373 17.32 13.38 -16.75
CA ARG A 373 18.20 14.32 -17.47
C ARG A 373 17.72 15.76 -17.37
N GLU A 374 16.43 15.97 -17.66
CA GLU A 374 15.82 17.30 -17.60
C GLU A 374 15.90 17.89 -16.19
N LEU A 375 15.59 17.09 -15.15
CA LEU A 375 15.66 17.52 -13.76
C LEU A 375 17.11 17.87 -13.34
N CYS A 376 18.08 17.05 -13.72
CA CYS A 376 19.48 17.24 -13.35
C CYS A 376 20.17 18.34 -14.17
N GLY A 377 19.61 18.71 -15.32
CA GLY A 377 20.14 19.78 -16.18
C GLY A 377 19.60 21.18 -15.87
N ASP A 378 18.55 21.29 -15.05
CA ASP A 378 17.87 22.54 -14.75
C ASP A 378 17.75 22.75 -13.23
N ARG A 379 18.61 23.63 -12.70
CA ARG A 379 18.66 23.96 -11.25
C ARG A 379 17.35 24.57 -10.76
N GLU A 380 16.74 25.45 -11.53
CA GLU A 380 15.51 26.14 -11.12
C GLU A 380 14.34 25.15 -11.04
N LEU A 381 14.22 24.28 -12.02
CA LEU A 381 13.23 23.19 -12.03
C LEU A 381 13.45 22.23 -10.84
N PHE A 382 14.70 21.83 -10.59
CA PHE A 382 15.05 20.96 -9.46
C PHE A 382 14.63 21.57 -8.12
N GLU A 383 14.99 22.82 -7.87
CA GLU A 383 14.65 23.52 -6.61
C GLU A 383 13.15 23.78 -6.51
N THR A 384 12.48 24.04 -7.62
CA THR A 384 11.02 24.22 -7.66
C THR A 384 10.28 22.94 -7.27
N ILE A 385 10.66 21.80 -7.85
CA ILE A 385 10.07 20.49 -7.54
C ILE A 385 10.31 20.13 -6.08
N ARG A 386 11.53 20.28 -5.57
CA ARG A 386 11.85 20.02 -4.16
C ARG A 386 11.00 20.84 -3.21
N ARG A 387 10.95 22.14 -3.42
CA ARG A 387 10.18 23.08 -2.58
C ARG A 387 8.70 22.77 -2.60
N ASN A 388 8.14 22.57 -3.79
CA ASN A 388 6.72 22.30 -3.97
C ASN A 388 6.33 20.91 -3.45
N GLY A 389 7.13 19.88 -3.70
CA GLY A 389 6.91 18.53 -3.18
C GLY A 389 6.90 18.53 -1.65
N ARG A 390 7.88 19.19 -1.03
CA ARG A 390 7.93 19.33 0.42
C ARG A 390 6.71 20.08 0.96
N ARG A 391 6.33 21.18 0.36
CA ARG A 391 5.12 21.94 0.74
C ARG A 391 3.87 21.10 0.63
N GLU A 392 3.67 20.36 -0.46
CA GLU A 392 2.55 19.45 -0.66
C GLU A 392 2.39 18.46 0.50
N VAL A 393 3.51 17.83 0.91
CA VAL A 393 3.49 16.88 2.02
C VAL A 393 3.18 17.55 3.35
N HIS A 394 3.83 18.69 3.64
CA HIS A 394 3.62 19.42 4.89
C HIS A 394 2.19 19.95 5.06
N GLU A 395 1.55 20.34 3.96
CA GLU A 395 0.19 20.89 4.00
C GLU A 395 -0.90 19.82 3.97
N LYS A 396 -0.69 18.69 3.26
CA LYS A 396 -1.78 17.77 2.93
C LYS A 396 -1.58 16.32 3.37
N HIS A 397 -0.33 15.90 3.56
CA HIS A 397 0.02 14.49 3.78
C HIS A 397 0.74 14.27 5.12
N THR A 398 0.36 15.02 6.14
CA THR A 398 0.81 14.75 7.51
C THR A 398 -0.04 13.68 8.16
N LEU A 399 0.53 12.95 9.11
CA LEU A 399 -0.23 11.98 9.91
C LEU A 399 -1.41 12.66 10.63
N ASP A 400 -1.25 13.91 11.10
CA ASP A 400 -2.33 14.66 11.73
C ASP A 400 -3.48 14.98 10.76
N ALA A 401 -3.20 15.41 9.54
CA ALA A 401 -4.21 15.66 8.53
C ALA A 401 -4.99 14.40 8.14
N MET A 402 -4.31 13.25 8.05
CA MET A 402 -4.95 11.94 7.87
C MET A 402 -5.86 11.60 9.05
N MET A 403 -5.37 11.80 10.27
CA MET A 403 -6.10 11.50 11.51
C MET A 403 -7.35 12.36 11.69
N ASP A 404 -7.30 13.64 11.33
CA ASP A 404 -8.46 14.54 11.43
C ASP A 404 -9.62 14.03 10.57
N LYS A 405 -9.33 13.53 9.36
CA LYS A 405 -10.32 12.94 8.47
C LYS A 405 -10.88 11.62 9.02
N ILE A 406 -10.00 10.72 9.50
CA ILE A 406 -10.41 9.44 10.09
C ILE A 406 -11.24 9.66 11.34
N GLU A 407 -10.75 10.46 12.27
CA GLU A 407 -11.41 10.71 13.56
C GLU A 407 -12.75 11.45 13.39
N GLY A 408 -12.78 12.45 12.49
CA GLY A 408 -14.02 13.16 12.16
C GLY A 408 -15.10 12.22 11.65
N SER A 409 -14.75 11.31 10.72
CA SER A 409 -15.68 10.30 10.21
C SER A 409 -16.10 9.28 11.29
N LEU A 410 -15.17 8.78 12.11
CA LEU A 410 -15.49 7.84 13.19
C LEU A 410 -16.42 8.44 14.26
N LYS A 411 -16.29 9.74 14.57
CA LYS A 411 -17.18 10.44 15.52
C LYS A 411 -18.62 10.49 15.04
N LEU A 412 -18.85 10.62 13.73
CA LEU A 412 -20.20 10.59 13.15
C LEU A 412 -20.90 9.23 13.32
N LEU A 413 -20.15 8.15 13.52
CA LEU A 413 -20.72 6.83 13.80
C LEU A 413 -21.23 6.71 15.25
N LYS A 414 -20.86 7.63 16.14
CA LYS A 414 -21.29 7.59 17.56
C LYS A 414 -22.69 8.19 17.75
N CYS A 415 -23.12 9.03 16.85
CA CYS A 415 -24.45 9.62 16.81
C CYS A 415 -25.40 8.70 16.05
#